data_401217ff31867c8ebc45313c2febd8a5
#
_entry.id   401217ff31867c8ebc45313c2febd8a5
#
_cell.length_a   1.000
_cell.length_b   1.000
_cell.length_c   1.000
_cell.angle_alpha   90.00
_cell.angle_beta   90.00
_cell.angle_gamma   90.00
#
_symmetry.space_group_name_H-M   'P 1'
#
loop_
_entity.id
_entity.type
_entity.pdbx_description
1 polymer ?
#
loop_
_entity_poly.entity_id
_entity_poly.type
_entity_poly.pdbx_seq_one_letter_code
_entity_poly.pdbx_strand_id
1 'polypeptide(L)'
;EQLRVPVVLLYDEVLGHLLESVILTEDAAVPHRVWASGSPEDYRPYATGDDLVPAMARPSDGYRAHTTGLTHGEDGFPTQEPAEAQAAIRRLLDKLERHAEIIEAVDCEEVDDAEVLVVAIGIVGRAARRAVREAREDGIRAGLFRPITLWPFPERAFAAAVRGARAVLVPEMNAGQLRLEIERLCPDGATVRGLERLDGEAVEPQAITKALATLMKGGPS
;
A
#
# COMPACT_ATOMS: atom_id res chain seq x y z
N GLU A 1 -4.76 -14.95 0.47
CA GLU A 1 -5.31 -16.20 -0.05
C GLU A 1 -5.17 -16.27 -1.58
N GLN A 2 -5.74 -15.33 -2.33
CA GLN A 2 -5.73 -15.36 -3.80
C GLN A 2 -4.33 -15.43 -4.41
N LEU A 3 -3.40 -14.65 -3.89
CA LEU A 3 -2.05 -14.52 -4.46
C LEU A 3 -1.01 -15.38 -3.74
N ARG A 4 -1.39 -16.08 -2.68
CA ARG A 4 -0.47 -16.87 -1.85
C ARG A 4 0.77 -16.08 -1.45
N VAL A 5 0.56 -14.91 -0.87
CA VAL A 5 1.61 -14.04 -0.33
C VAL A 5 1.35 -13.72 1.14
N PRO A 6 2.39 -13.45 1.93
CA PRO A 6 2.21 -12.85 3.24
C PRO A 6 1.55 -11.48 3.13
N VAL A 7 0.69 -11.17 4.08
CA VAL A 7 0.08 -9.84 4.22
C VAL A 7 0.37 -9.33 5.63
N VAL A 8 0.89 -8.13 5.73
CA VAL A 8 1.12 -7.43 7.00
C VAL A 8 0.11 -6.31 7.12
N LEU A 9 -0.78 -6.40 8.11
CA LEU A 9 -1.71 -5.34 8.45
C LEU A 9 -1.04 -4.39 9.46
N LEU A 10 -0.93 -3.12 9.09
CA LEU A 10 -0.40 -2.06 9.95
C LEU A 10 -1.54 -1.15 10.39
N TYR A 11 -1.61 -0.84 11.66
CA TYR A 11 -2.54 0.15 12.21
C TYR A 11 -1.93 0.83 13.43
N ASP A 12 -2.36 2.06 13.70
CA ASP A 12 -1.91 2.80 14.87
C ASP A 12 -2.49 2.19 16.15
N GLU A 13 -1.73 2.21 17.23
CA GLU A 13 -2.18 1.70 18.53
C GLU A 13 -3.51 2.32 18.95
N VAL A 14 -3.65 3.62 18.79
CA VAL A 14 -4.89 4.34 19.15
C VAL A 14 -6.10 3.79 18.40
N LEU A 15 -5.97 3.41 17.13
CA LEU A 15 -7.06 2.78 16.37
C LEU A 15 -7.41 1.40 16.91
N GLY A 16 -6.43 0.66 17.43
CA GLY A 16 -6.63 -0.65 18.03
C GLY A 16 -7.37 -0.59 19.39
N HIS A 17 -7.34 0.56 20.06
CA HIS A 17 -7.99 0.79 21.35
C HIS A 17 -9.29 1.59 21.28
N LEU A 18 -9.59 2.22 20.13
CA LEU A 18 -10.83 2.98 19.96
C LEU A 18 -12.06 2.06 19.92
N LEU A 19 -13.12 2.51 20.56
CA LEU A 19 -14.45 1.93 20.43
C LEU A 19 -15.27 2.78 19.46
N GLU A 20 -15.66 2.20 18.34
CA GLU A 20 -16.46 2.87 17.30
C GLU A 20 -17.62 1.98 16.89
N SER A 21 -18.72 2.62 16.47
CA SER A 21 -19.78 1.92 15.76
C SER A 21 -19.33 1.66 14.33
N VAL A 22 -19.36 0.40 13.92
CA VAL A 22 -19.01 -0.01 12.56
C VAL A 22 -20.19 -0.76 11.93
N ILE A 23 -20.34 -0.57 10.62
CA ILE A 23 -21.26 -1.35 9.82
C ILE A 23 -20.49 -2.55 9.28
N LEU A 24 -20.88 -3.74 9.71
CA LEU A 24 -20.30 -4.97 9.18
C LEU A 24 -20.96 -5.30 7.83
N THR A 25 -20.14 -5.67 6.88
CA THR A 25 -20.62 -6.18 5.59
C THR A 25 -20.98 -7.65 5.76
N GLU A 26 -22.28 -7.97 5.76
CA GLU A 26 -22.77 -9.34 6.02
C GLU A 26 -22.36 -10.31 4.90
N ASP A 27 -22.27 -9.83 3.65
CA ASP A 27 -22.01 -10.64 2.46
C ASP A 27 -20.59 -10.46 1.88
N ALA A 28 -19.60 -10.23 2.73
CA ALA A 28 -18.23 -10.11 2.25
C ALA A 28 -17.76 -11.45 1.65
N ALA A 29 -17.43 -11.43 0.35
CA ALA A 29 -16.88 -12.60 -0.31
C ALA A 29 -15.53 -12.98 0.33
N VAL A 30 -15.42 -14.23 0.78
CA VAL A 30 -14.17 -14.76 1.32
C VAL A 30 -13.37 -15.38 0.16
N PRO A 31 -12.27 -14.79 -0.26
CA PRO A 31 -11.46 -15.36 -1.31
C PRO A 31 -10.78 -16.65 -0.83
N HIS A 32 -10.70 -17.62 -1.70
CA HIS A 32 -10.02 -18.88 -1.46
C HIS A 32 -8.84 -19.04 -2.40
N ARG A 33 -7.78 -19.68 -1.90
CA ARG A 33 -6.65 -20.06 -2.73
C ARG A 33 -7.04 -21.15 -3.73
N VAL A 34 -6.30 -21.22 -4.83
CA VAL A 34 -6.44 -22.31 -5.78
C VAL A 34 -5.80 -23.56 -5.19
N TRP A 35 -6.58 -24.62 -5.06
CA TRP A 35 -6.11 -25.92 -4.60
C TRP A 35 -5.63 -26.77 -5.76
N ALA A 36 -4.61 -27.59 -5.50
CA ALA A 36 -4.13 -28.57 -6.46
C ALA A 36 -5.26 -29.53 -6.88
N SER A 37 -5.26 -29.86 -8.16
CA SER A 37 -6.20 -30.80 -8.78
C SER A 37 -5.46 -31.65 -9.81
N GLY A 38 -6.04 -32.77 -10.18
CA GLY A 38 -5.41 -33.71 -11.12
C GLY A 38 -4.55 -34.79 -10.42
N SER A 39 -3.62 -35.42 -11.18
CA SER A 39 -2.77 -36.47 -10.65
C SER A 39 -1.76 -35.94 -9.65
N PRO A 40 -1.62 -36.56 -8.46
CA PRO A 40 -0.55 -36.24 -7.53
C PRO A 40 0.86 -36.41 -8.08
N GLU A 41 1.05 -37.27 -9.07
CA GLU A 41 2.35 -37.55 -9.71
C GLU A 41 2.83 -36.39 -10.57
N ASP A 42 1.88 -35.66 -11.18
CA ASP A 42 2.15 -34.50 -12.04
C ASP A 42 2.24 -33.16 -11.28
N TYR A 43 1.90 -33.19 -10.00
CA TYR A 43 1.87 -31.97 -9.20
C TYR A 43 3.25 -31.37 -8.98
N ARG A 44 3.37 -30.08 -9.25
CA ARG A 44 4.58 -29.27 -9.02
C ARG A 44 4.20 -28.07 -8.16
N PRO A 45 4.68 -28.00 -6.90
CA PRO A 45 4.24 -27.00 -5.91
C PRO A 45 4.46 -25.54 -6.29
N TYR A 46 5.42 -25.28 -7.18
CA TYR A 46 5.79 -23.93 -7.61
C TYR A 46 5.60 -23.69 -9.11
N ALA A 47 5.09 -24.65 -9.84
CA ALA A 47 4.67 -24.42 -11.22
C ALA A 47 3.43 -23.52 -11.26
N THR A 48 3.40 -22.60 -12.22
CA THR A 48 2.32 -21.59 -12.34
C THR A 48 1.82 -21.51 -13.77
N GLY A 49 0.57 -21.08 -13.90
CA GLY A 49 0.03 -20.59 -15.16
C GLY A 49 0.34 -19.11 -15.37
N ASP A 50 -0.46 -18.48 -16.22
CA ASP A 50 -0.31 -17.06 -16.61
C ASP A 50 -0.51 -16.11 -15.43
N ASP A 51 -1.25 -16.51 -14.40
CA ASP A 51 -1.51 -15.73 -13.18
C ASP A 51 -0.32 -15.67 -12.21
N LEU A 52 0.72 -16.47 -12.46
CA LEU A 52 1.92 -16.59 -11.63
C LEU A 52 1.64 -17.05 -10.18
N VAL A 53 0.46 -17.62 -9.92
CA VAL A 53 0.05 -18.13 -8.61
C VAL A 53 0.02 -19.64 -8.63
N PRO A 54 0.93 -20.34 -7.92
CA PRO A 54 0.93 -21.80 -7.93
C PRO A 54 -0.24 -22.34 -7.10
N ALA A 55 -0.87 -23.42 -7.58
CA ALA A 55 -1.88 -24.13 -6.81
C ALA A 55 -1.27 -24.78 -5.56
N MET A 56 -2.02 -24.86 -4.47
CA MET A 56 -1.55 -25.38 -3.21
C MET A 56 -2.12 -26.77 -2.92
N ALA A 57 -1.27 -27.70 -2.53
CA ALA A 57 -1.69 -29.00 -2.06
C ALA A 57 -2.37 -28.92 -0.68
N ARG A 58 -3.42 -29.68 -0.47
CA ARG A 58 -3.99 -29.90 0.86
C ARG A 58 -3.28 -31.09 1.51
N PRO A 59 -3.02 -31.04 2.81
CA PRO A 59 -2.64 -32.23 3.56
C PRO A 59 -3.67 -33.35 3.35
N SER A 60 -3.21 -34.58 3.19
CA SER A 60 -4.02 -35.79 3.01
C SER A 60 -4.63 -36.01 1.62
N ASP A 61 -4.50 -35.08 0.66
CA ASP A 61 -4.98 -35.31 -0.72
C ASP A 61 -4.02 -36.12 -1.60
N GLY A 62 -2.94 -36.69 -1.00
CA GLY A 62 -1.98 -37.53 -1.69
C GLY A 62 -0.86 -36.81 -2.44
N TYR A 63 -0.90 -35.49 -2.49
CA TYR A 63 0.14 -34.69 -3.12
C TYR A 63 1.42 -34.65 -2.29
N ARG A 64 2.55 -34.62 -2.97
CA ARG A 64 3.84 -34.31 -2.34
C ARG A 64 4.14 -32.82 -2.50
N ALA A 65 4.39 -32.16 -1.39
CA ALA A 65 4.76 -30.73 -1.37
C ALA A 65 5.96 -30.58 -0.43
N HIS A 66 7.03 -29.94 -0.92
CA HIS A 66 8.16 -29.50 -0.14
C HIS A 66 8.14 -27.98 -0.09
N THR A 67 8.18 -27.40 1.11
CA THR A 67 8.00 -25.96 1.32
C THR A 67 9.08 -25.34 2.21
N THR A 68 10.09 -26.09 2.57
CA THR A 68 11.22 -25.66 3.42
C THR A 68 12.48 -25.49 2.58
N GLY A 69 13.36 -24.63 2.99
CA GLY A 69 14.58 -24.26 2.28
C GLY A 69 14.56 -22.81 1.79
N LEU A 70 15.53 -22.42 0.96
CA LEU A 70 15.68 -21.06 0.47
C LEU A 70 14.84 -20.83 -0.79
N THR A 71 15.44 -20.97 -1.97
CA THR A 71 14.74 -20.89 -3.25
C THR A 71 14.38 -22.27 -3.74
N HIS A 72 13.22 -22.41 -4.35
CA HIS A 72 12.70 -23.69 -4.81
C HIS A 72 12.63 -23.76 -6.33
N GLY A 73 12.96 -24.93 -6.88
CA GLY A 73 12.53 -25.31 -8.22
C GLY A 73 11.02 -25.55 -8.28
N GLU A 74 10.48 -25.78 -9.46
CA GLU A 74 9.04 -26.05 -9.66
C GLU A 74 8.55 -27.29 -8.90
N ASP A 75 9.43 -28.28 -8.70
CA ASP A 75 9.17 -29.52 -7.97
C ASP A 75 9.09 -29.34 -6.44
N GLY A 76 9.46 -28.15 -5.96
CA GLY A 76 9.45 -27.78 -4.54
C GLY A 76 10.76 -28.04 -3.80
N PHE A 77 11.75 -28.68 -4.40
CA PHE A 77 13.04 -28.86 -3.74
C PHE A 77 13.90 -27.60 -3.80
N PRO A 78 14.76 -27.38 -2.80
CA PRO A 78 15.69 -26.26 -2.82
C PRO A 78 16.63 -26.33 -4.03
N THR A 79 16.83 -25.19 -4.68
CA THR A 79 17.79 -25.05 -5.77
C THR A 79 18.87 -24.01 -5.45
N GLN A 80 20.08 -24.26 -5.91
CA GLN A 80 21.19 -23.30 -5.91
C GLN A 80 21.60 -22.90 -7.33
N GLU A 81 20.89 -23.38 -8.34
CA GLU A 81 21.12 -23.01 -9.72
C GLU A 81 20.74 -21.55 -9.94
N PRO A 82 21.70 -20.68 -10.36
CA PRO A 82 21.45 -19.22 -10.44
C PRO A 82 20.29 -18.86 -11.35
N ALA A 83 20.11 -19.56 -12.47
CA ALA A 83 19.03 -19.28 -13.43
C ALA A 83 17.65 -19.60 -12.83
N GLU A 84 17.50 -20.73 -12.15
CA GLU A 84 16.26 -21.13 -11.48
C GLU A 84 15.93 -20.19 -10.32
N ALA A 85 16.92 -19.85 -9.50
CA ALA A 85 16.74 -18.93 -8.40
C ALA A 85 16.30 -17.55 -8.89
N GLN A 86 16.94 -17.03 -9.94
CA GLN A 86 16.54 -15.76 -10.55
C GLN A 86 15.12 -15.81 -11.12
N ALA A 87 14.76 -16.89 -11.81
CA ALA A 87 13.41 -17.05 -12.36
C ALA A 87 12.35 -17.10 -11.25
N ALA A 88 12.61 -17.82 -10.16
CA ALA A 88 11.71 -17.89 -9.02
C ALA A 88 11.49 -16.52 -8.35
N ILE A 89 12.56 -15.76 -8.13
CA ILE A 89 12.45 -14.40 -7.55
C ILE A 89 11.73 -13.46 -8.53
N ARG A 90 12.07 -13.50 -9.82
CA ARG A 90 11.40 -12.69 -10.84
C ARG A 90 9.89 -12.96 -10.85
N ARG A 91 9.49 -14.22 -10.87
CA ARG A 91 8.09 -14.63 -10.80
C ARG A 91 7.36 -14.02 -9.61
N LEU A 92 7.99 -13.95 -8.41
CA LEU A 92 7.38 -13.36 -7.23
C LEU A 92 7.13 -11.85 -7.40
N LEU A 93 8.06 -11.12 -8.01
CA LEU A 93 7.92 -9.69 -8.30
C LEU A 93 6.86 -9.45 -9.38
N ASP A 94 6.97 -10.16 -10.50
CA ASP A 94 6.04 -10.04 -11.63
C ASP A 94 4.60 -10.39 -11.24
N LYS A 95 4.42 -11.30 -10.29
CA LYS A 95 3.10 -11.62 -9.72
C LYS A 95 2.48 -10.40 -9.04
N LEU A 96 3.24 -9.63 -8.27
CA LEU A 96 2.73 -8.43 -7.61
C LEU A 96 2.35 -7.35 -8.62
N GLU A 97 3.19 -7.13 -9.64
CA GLU A 97 2.88 -6.17 -10.71
C GLU A 97 1.64 -6.57 -11.51
N ARG A 98 1.53 -7.85 -11.86
CA ARG A 98 0.39 -8.38 -12.62
C ARG A 98 -0.94 -8.23 -11.90
N HIS A 99 -0.91 -8.33 -10.59
CA HIS A 99 -2.11 -8.26 -9.74
C HIS A 99 -2.25 -6.93 -8.99
N ALA A 100 -1.60 -5.86 -9.49
CA ALA A 100 -1.65 -4.54 -8.88
C ALA A 100 -3.08 -4.05 -8.60
N GLU A 101 -4.02 -4.29 -9.52
CA GLU A 101 -5.44 -3.92 -9.37
C GLU A 101 -6.13 -4.56 -8.16
N ILE A 102 -5.69 -5.76 -7.75
CA ILE A 102 -6.22 -6.44 -6.56
C ILE A 102 -5.52 -5.95 -5.29
N ILE A 103 -4.25 -5.59 -5.41
CA ILE A 103 -3.37 -5.25 -4.27
C ILE A 103 -3.53 -3.78 -3.89
N GLU A 104 -3.50 -2.89 -4.89
CA GLU A 104 -3.47 -1.45 -4.69
C GLU A 104 -4.84 -0.95 -4.23
N ALA A 105 -4.86 -0.34 -3.06
CA ALA A 105 -6.04 0.33 -2.52
C ALA A 105 -5.67 1.74 -2.05
N VAL A 106 -6.48 2.71 -2.43
CA VAL A 106 -6.32 4.11 -2.07
C VAL A 106 -7.67 4.72 -1.70
N ASP A 107 -7.63 5.77 -0.91
CA ASP A 107 -8.79 6.59 -0.57
C ASP A 107 -8.41 8.04 -0.85
N CYS A 108 -9.06 8.66 -1.85
CA CYS A 108 -8.75 10.00 -2.33
C CYS A 108 -9.94 10.93 -2.13
N GLU A 109 -9.69 12.14 -1.65
CA GLU A 109 -10.69 13.19 -1.56
C GLU A 109 -10.15 14.48 -2.19
N GLU A 110 -10.97 15.12 -3.02
CA GLU A 110 -10.70 16.46 -3.59
C GLU A 110 -9.36 16.60 -4.34
N VAL A 111 -8.92 15.54 -5.04
CA VAL A 111 -7.61 15.52 -5.71
C VAL A 111 -7.61 16.15 -7.10
N ASP A 112 -8.77 16.24 -7.77
CA ASP A 112 -8.87 16.61 -9.18
C ASP A 112 -8.43 18.06 -9.47
N ASP A 113 -8.67 18.97 -8.54
CA ASP A 113 -8.33 20.40 -8.64
C ASP A 113 -7.30 20.85 -7.59
N ALA A 114 -6.66 19.89 -6.91
CA ALA A 114 -5.75 20.19 -5.81
C ALA A 114 -4.48 20.92 -6.28
N GLU A 115 -4.17 22.05 -5.63
CA GLU A 115 -2.88 22.75 -5.75
C GLU A 115 -1.86 22.27 -4.71
N VAL A 116 -2.35 21.69 -3.61
CA VAL A 116 -1.54 21.03 -2.59
C VAL A 116 -2.18 19.70 -2.22
N LEU A 117 -1.38 18.65 -2.20
CA LEU A 117 -1.83 17.31 -1.85
C LEU A 117 -1.35 16.97 -0.43
N VAL A 118 -2.26 16.50 0.42
CA VAL A 118 -1.89 15.89 1.69
C VAL A 118 -1.80 14.37 1.50
N VAL A 119 -0.69 13.77 1.89
CA VAL A 119 -0.53 12.31 1.87
C VAL A 119 -0.40 11.81 3.30
N ALA A 120 -1.33 10.99 3.75
CA ALA A 120 -1.38 10.54 5.13
C ALA A 120 -1.97 9.13 5.28
N ILE A 121 -1.56 8.41 6.32
CA ILE A 121 -2.02 7.06 6.65
C ILE A 121 -2.62 6.99 8.06
N GLY A 122 -3.29 5.91 8.37
CA GLY A 122 -3.77 5.59 9.71
C GLY A 122 -4.63 6.68 10.34
N ILE A 123 -4.39 6.95 11.61
CA ILE A 123 -5.10 7.99 12.37
C ILE A 123 -4.81 9.39 11.84
N VAL A 124 -3.60 9.63 11.32
CA VAL A 124 -3.22 10.91 10.71
C VAL A 124 -4.05 11.18 9.46
N GLY A 125 -4.45 10.14 8.72
CA GLY A 125 -5.38 10.28 7.59
C GLY A 125 -6.74 10.83 7.99
N ARG A 126 -7.24 10.50 9.19
CA ARG A 126 -8.49 11.09 9.73
C ARG A 126 -8.32 12.57 10.05
N ALA A 127 -7.20 12.95 10.67
CA ALA A 127 -6.87 14.34 10.95
C ALA A 127 -6.69 15.14 9.66
N ALA A 128 -6.01 14.56 8.66
CA ALA A 128 -5.78 15.17 7.35
C ALA A 128 -7.09 15.41 6.59
N ARG A 129 -8.03 14.47 6.63
CA ARG A 129 -9.37 14.63 6.03
C ARG A 129 -10.09 15.86 6.55
N ARG A 130 -10.06 16.07 7.86
CA ARG A 130 -10.64 17.27 8.48
C ARG A 130 -9.89 18.53 8.05
N ALA A 131 -8.56 18.51 8.11
CA ALA A 131 -7.72 19.65 7.75
C ALA A 131 -7.90 20.08 6.28
N VAL A 132 -8.05 19.12 5.36
CA VAL A 132 -8.33 19.39 3.94
C VAL A 132 -9.66 20.11 3.77
N ARG A 133 -10.72 19.69 4.47
CA ARG A 133 -12.02 20.36 4.44
C ARG A 133 -11.93 21.80 4.96
N GLU A 134 -11.33 22.00 6.13
CA GLU A 134 -11.11 23.31 6.73
C GLU A 134 -10.27 24.21 5.79
N ALA A 135 -9.20 23.69 5.20
CA ALA A 135 -8.37 24.43 4.24
C ALA A 135 -9.16 24.87 2.99
N ARG A 136 -10.06 24.02 2.48
CA ARG A 136 -10.94 24.37 1.36
C ARG A 136 -11.96 25.45 1.71
N GLU A 137 -12.51 25.43 2.92
CA GLU A 137 -13.37 26.51 3.43
C GLU A 137 -12.62 27.85 3.46
N ASP A 138 -11.30 27.82 3.73
CA ASP A 138 -10.41 28.98 3.69
C ASP A 138 -9.89 29.32 2.27
N GLY A 139 -10.38 28.64 1.23
CA GLY A 139 -10.05 28.92 -0.18
C GLY A 139 -8.75 28.25 -0.68
N ILE A 140 -8.16 27.34 0.09
CA ILE A 140 -6.98 26.56 -0.32
C ILE A 140 -7.45 25.29 -1.03
N ARG A 141 -7.09 25.09 -2.29
CA ARG A 141 -7.40 23.87 -3.03
C ARG A 141 -6.49 22.73 -2.58
N ALA A 142 -6.80 22.18 -1.41
CA ALA A 142 -6.13 21.04 -0.85
C ALA A 142 -6.85 19.75 -1.25
N GLY A 143 -6.09 18.68 -1.51
CA GLY A 143 -6.60 17.31 -1.72
C GLY A 143 -5.98 16.34 -0.72
N LEU A 144 -6.63 15.19 -0.53
CA LEU A 144 -6.14 14.11 0.32
C LEU A 144 -5.90 12.85 -0.52
N PHE A 145 -4.72 12.29 -0.41
CA PHE A 145 -4.37 10.96 -0.90
C PHE A 145 -4.02 10.07 0.29
N ARG A 146 -4.81 9.02 0.51
CA ARG A 146 -4.54 8.02 1.54
C ARG A 146 -4.17 6.70 0.88
N PRO A 147 -2.89 6.30 0.85
CA PRO A 147 -2.56 4.94 0.48
C PRO A 147 -3.07 3.98 1.57
N ILE A 148 -3.93 3.04 1.18
CA ILE A 148 -4.35 1.93 2.05
C ILE A 148 -3.32 0.81 1.93
N THR A 149 -2.86 0.52 0.70
CA THR A 149 -1.72 -0.35 0.46
C THR A 149 -0.43 0.47 0.51
N LEU A 150 0.48 0.10 1.41
CA LEU A 150 1.77 0.79 1.55
C LEU A 150 2.87 0.14 0.72
N TRP A 151 2.75 -1.16 0.47
CA TRP A 151 3.70 -1.88 -0.37
C TRP A 151 3.01 -3.08 -1.07
N PRO A 152 3.15 -3.25 -2.39
CA PRO A 152 3.69 -2.25 -3.34
C PRO A 152 2.94 -0.92 -3.24
N PHE A 153 3.66 0.20 -3.38
CA PHE A 153 3.02 1.51 -3.30
C PHE A 153 2.14 1.74 -4.55
N PRO A 154 0.95 2.36 -4.42
CA PRO A 154 0.05 2.62 -5.54
C PRO A 154 0.52 3.81 -6.40
N GLU A 155 1.65 3.63 -7.09
CA GLU A 155 2.36 4.70 -7.82
C GLU A 155 1.49 5.34 -8.91
N ARG A 156 0.69 4.55 -9.62
CA ARG A 156 -0.19 5.07 -10.69
C ARG A 156 -1.27 5.98 -10.13
N ALA A 157 -1.90 5.58 -9.03
CA ALA A 157 -2.92 6.38 -8.36
C ALA A 157 -2.32 7.67 -7.79
N PHE A 158 -1.13 7.57 -7.17
CA PHE A 158 -0.43 8.75 -6.67
C PHE A 158 -0.03 9.72 -7.79
N ALA A 159 0.54 9.23 -8.89
CA ALA A 159 0.90 10.05 -10.04
C ALA A 159 -0.31 10.76 -10.66
N ALA A 160 -1.49 10.15 -10.64
CA ALA A 160 -2.73 10.79 -11.06
C ALA A 160 -3.16 11.91 -10.09
N ALA A 161 -3.12 11.63 -8.77
CA ALA A 161 -3.55 12.57 -7.73
C ALA A 161 -2.63 13.79 -7.60
N VAL A 162 -1.32 13.63 -7.82
CA VAL A 162 -0.32 14.72 -7.65
C VAL A 162 -0.17 15.59 -8.89
N ARG A 163 -0.78 15.24 -10.02
CA ARG A 163 -0.54 15.88 -11.33
C ARG A 163 -0.69 17.41 -11.36
N GLY A 164 -1.61 17.96 -10.62
CA GLY A 164 -1.87 19.41 -10.57
C GLY A 164 -1.28 20.10 -9.35
N ALA A 165 -0.74 19.34 -8.42
CA ALA A 165 -0.25 19.86 -7.17
C ALA A 165 1.16 20.46 -7.32
N ARG A 166 1.35 21.66 -6.81
CA ARG A 166 2.68 22.32 -6.72
C ARG A 166 3.40 21.97 -5.41
N ALA A 167 2.69 21.43 -4.44
CA ALA A 167 3.25 21.01 -3.16
C ALA A 167 2.56 19.77 -2.63
N VAL A 168 3.30 18.98 -1.88
CA VAL A 168 2.80 17.81 -1.14
C VAL A 168 3.20 17.95 0.32
N LEU A 169 2.22 17.81 1.21
CA LEU A 169 2.42 17.77 2.65
C LEU A 169 2.25 16.33 3.15
N VAL A 170 3.23 15.83 3.87
CA VAL A 170 3.20 14.49 4.45
C VAL A 170 3.23 14.58 5.97
N PRO A 171 2.07 14.65 6.64
CA PRO A 171 1.99 14.55 8.08
C PRO A 171 2.12 13.10 8.53
N GLU A 172 3.01 12.83 9.50
CA GLU A 172 3.23 11.47 9.99
C GLU A 172 3.72 11.44 11.45
N MET A 173 3.39 10.36 12.16
CA MET A 173 3.81 10.14 13.55
C MET A 173 5.10 9.31 13.60
N ASN A 174 6.06 9.67 12.77
CA ASN A 174 7.36 9.02 12.65
C ASN A 174 8.38 10.01 12.04
N ALA A 175 9.61 9.57 11.79
CA ALA A 175 10.71 10.42 11.33
C ALA A 175 10.73 10.66 9.80
N GLY A 176 9.60 10.58 9.11
CA GLY A 176 9.52 10.89 7.68
C GLY A 176 9.65 9.68 6.75
N GLN A 177 9.28 8.47 7.19
CA GLN A 177 9.41 7.27 6.36
C GLN A 177 8.52 7.32 5.11
N LEU A 178 7.26 7.74 5.26
CA LEU A 178 6.36 7.89 4.12
C LEU A 178 6.81 9.06 3.23
N ARG A 179 7.28 10.15 3.81
CA ARG A 179 7.79 11.31 3.08
C ARG A 179 8.90 10.93 2.11
N LEU A 180 9.84 10.09 2.52
CA LEU A 180 10.93 9.63 1.65
C LEU A 180 10.40 8.90 0.40
N GLU A 181 9.36 8.09 0.56
CA GLU A 181 8.72 7.43 -0.58
C GLU A 181 8.00 8.42 -1.49
N ILE A 182 7.31 9.39 -0.92
CA ILE A 182 6.65 10.44 -1.68
C ILE A 182 7.66 11.34 -2.42
N GLU A 183 8.78 11.69 -1.80
CA GLU A 183 9.87 12.44 -2.47
C GLU A 183 10.41 11.69 -3.70
N ARG A 184 10.55 10.37 -3.61
CA ARG A 184 10.98 9.52 -4.73
C ARG A 184 10.01 9.55 -5.92
N LEU A 185 8.71 9.64 -5.62
CA LEU A 185 7.62 9.53 -6.60
C LEU A 185 7.10 10.87 -7.11
N CYS A 186 7.43 11.95 -6.42
CA CYS A 186 6.91 13.27 -6.75
C CYS A 186 7.51 13.78 -8.07
N PRO A 187 6.71 14.40 -8.95
CA PRO A 187 7.23 14.97 -10.17
C PRO A 187 8.18 16.15 -9.89
N ASP A 188 9.12 16.37 -10.81
CA ASP A 188 10.03 17.50 -10.74
C ASP A 188 9.29 18.82 -10.61
N GLY A 189 9.72 19.66 -9.68
CA GLY A 189 9.16 20.98 -9.42
C GLY A 189 8.06 21.05 -8.35
N ALA A 190 7.53 19.90 -7.89
CA ALA A 190 6.67 19.89 -6.72
C ALA A 190 7.48 19.89 -5.42
N THR A 191 7.09 20.73 -4.47
CA THR A 191 7.74 20.79 -3.17
C THR A 191 7.15 19.77 -2.21
N VAL A 192 7.94 18.82 -1.72
CA VAL A 192 7.50 17.90 -0.66
C VAL A 192 7.92 18.43 0.71
N ARG A 193 7.00 18.43 1.67
CA ARG A 193 7.25 18.84 3.07
C ARG A 193 6.69 17.81 4.02
N GLY A 194 7.48 17.47 5.03
CA GLY A 194 7.02 16.67 6.17
C GLY A 194 6.39 17.51 7.26
N LEU A 195 5.55 16.88 8.06
CA LEU A 195 5.07 17.35 9.35
C LEU A 195 5.19 16.18 10.32
N GLU A 196 6.39 15.97 10.82
CA GLU A 196 6.74 14.84 11.65
C GLU A 196 6.39 15.11 13.13
N ARG A 197 5.82 14.11 13.80
CA ARG A 197 5.61 14.11 15.24
C ARG A 197 6.16 12.83 15.87
N LEU A 198 7.05 12.98 16.85
CA LEU A 198 7.84 11.87 17.40
C LEU A 198 7.56 11.61 18.91
N ASP A 199 6.64 12.34 19.50
CA ASP A 199 6.33 12.31 20.93
C ASP A 199 5.24 11.29 21.32
N GLY A 200 4.71 10.53 20.34
CA GLY A 200 3.63 9.58 20.54
C GLY A 200 2.23 10.18 20.52
N GLU A 201 2.12 11.50 20.48
CA GLU A 201 0.83 12.20 20.41
C GLU A 201 0.32 12.27 18.98
N ALA A 202 -1.00 12.27 18.82
CA ALA A 202 -1.63 12.38 17.49
C ALA A 202 -1.35 13.74 16.81
N VAL A 203 -1.18 13.73 15.51
CA VAL A 203 -1.11 14.96 14.71
C VAL A 203 -2.50 15.60 14.65
N GLU A 204 -2.61 16.83 15.15
CA GLU A 204 -3.87 17.55 15.18
C GLU A 204 -4.24 18.14 13.80
N PRO A 205 -5.53 18.18 13.42
CA PRO A 205 -5.98 18.82 12.18
C PRO A 205 -5.47 20.25 12.02
N GLN A 206 -5.47 21.03 13.10
CA GLN A 206 -5.04 22.43 13.08
C GLN A 206 -3.54 22.59 12.73
N ALA A 207 -2.70 21.63 13.13
CA ALA A 207 -1.29 21.63 12.75
C ALA A 207 -1.14 21.42 11.23
N ILE A 208 -1.95 20.53 10.65
CA ILE A 208 -1.98 20.27 9.21
C ILE A 208 -2.51 21.50 8.45
N THR A 209 -3.64 22.07 8.89
CA THR A 209 -4.23 23.27 8.26
C THR A 209 -3.24 24.46 8.26
N LYS A 210 -2.53 24.66 9.38
CA LYS A 210 -1.48 25.71 9.48
C LYS A 210 -0.31 25.44 8.54
N ALA A 211 0.12 24.18 8.41
CA ALA A 211 1.19 23.78 7.49
C ALA A 211 0.78 24.03 6.03
N LEU A 212 -0.46 23.65 5.66
CA LEU A 212 -1.03 23.96 4.33
C LEU A 212 -1.03 25.43 4.02
N ALA A 213 -1.53 26.27 4.95
CA ALA A 213 -1.55 27.71 4.77
C ALA A 213 -0.14 28.32 4.62
N THR A 214 0.85 27.74 5.29
CA THR A 214 2.25 28.18 5.18
C THR A 214 2.84 27.81 3.82
N LEU A 215 2.62 26.58 3.34
CA LEU A 215 3.06 26.12 2.03
C LEU A 215 2.48 26.94 0.89
N MET A 216 1.22 27.36 1.03
CA MET A 216 0.53 28.13 -0.01
C MET A 216 0.92 29.61 -0.03
N LYS A 217 1.41 30.16 1.08
CA LYS A 217 1.91 31.56 1.18
C LYS A 217 3.39 31.70 0.79
N GLY A 218 4.19 30.67 1.02
CA GLY A 218 5.60 30.64 0.62
C GLY A 218 5.66 30.22 -0.85
N GLY A 219 5.98 31.18 -1.72
CA GLY A 219 6.52 30.85 -3.04
C GLY A 219 7.83 30.06 -2.89
N PRO A 220 8.39 29.49 -3.98
CA PRO A 220 9.57 28.65 -3.91
C PRO A 220 10.74 29.39 -3.24
N SER A 221 11.27 28.79 -2.16
CA SER A 221 12.54 29.21 -1.56
C SER A 221 13.67 28.61 -2.35
#